data_a2cb83bb72374794122ec351b7ec4b3f
#
_entry.id   a2cb83bb72374794122ec351b7ec4b3f
#
_cell.length_a   1.000
_cell.length_b   1.000
_cell.length_c   1.000
_cell.angle_alpha   90.00
_cell.angle_beta   90.00
_cell.angle_gamma   90.00
#
_symmetry.space_group_name_H-M   'P 1'
#
loop_
_entity.id
_entity.type
_entity.pdbx_description
1 polymer ?
#
loop_
_entity_poly.entity_id
_entity_poly.type
_entity_poly.pdbx_seq_one_letter_code
_entity_poly.pdbx_strand_id
1 'polypeptide(L)'
;MRLLPIWKTCKALACLFALAAAAGCCQAAPAADVPSKVFFTTDNASLKAGRLVSGSVVQRMVDRLVMRATGKPTVAEAWRSLVNKKDRVGIKVAASGGPVSGTNPEVVDAIVAGLSEAGIPPSQIIVWDRNLRDLIAAGYRKDGSRYQLRWVDPVKGYDIKSQVTAPLLGKLIWGDSGFGNKSGTRVVDFLGTGDQLSSKSYYSNVLSKEVTKIINVPSLADSFLTGVNGALANMVLPNLDNWRRFTRAPFYGDPYLAEIYADAMIHDKVVLTIMDGLVLQYAGGPFANPGFLLDNFTIYASRDPVAIDAMAARLLDEARSPSKLPAIAPMTLWLESAHAAGLGNAKEDKIEMIRVSDDGLR
;
A
#
# COMPACT_ATOMS: atom_id res chain seq x y z
N MET A 1 54.01 15.16 63.38
CA MET A 1 53.12 14.19 62.76
C MET A 1 51.68 14.63 63.07
N ARG A 2 51.07 15.41 62.22
CA ARG A 2 49.69 15.89 62.39
C ARG A 2 48.83 15.33 61.31
N LEU A 3 47.86 14.53 61.65
CA LEU A 3 46.81 13.98 60.75
C LEU A 3 45.82 15.10 60.41
N LEU A 4 45.63 15.38 59.13
CA LEU A 4 44.56 16.24 58.66
C LEU A 4 43.35 15.36 58.21
N PRO A 5 42.12 15.79 58.48
CA PRO A 5 40.91 14.96 58.30
C PRO A 5 40.43 15.01 56.80
N ILE A 6 40.15 13.79 56.29
CA ILE A 6 39.48 13.53 55.00
C ILE A 6 37.99 13.76 55.23
N TRP A 7 37.51 14.99 54.94
CA TRP A 7 36.05 15.21 54.89
C TRP A 7 35.71 16.48 54.12
N LYS A 8 35.89 16.46 52.81
CA LYS A 8 35.34 17.51 51.92
C LYS A 8 35.29 17.13 50.42
N THR A 9 35.03 15.87 50.05
CA THR A 9 34.87 15.49 48.64
C THR A 9 33.67 14.58 48.34
N CYS A 10 32.54 14.80 49.02
CA CYS A 10 31.34 13.99 48.81
C CYS A 10 30.07 14.80 48.49
N LYS A 11 30.21 16.03 47.94
CA LYS A 11 29.04 16.83 47.53
C LYS A 11 28.99 17.18 46.04
N ALA A 12 29.94 16.73 45.24
CA ALA A 12 29.96 17.02 43.77
C ALA A 12 29.54 15.86 42.88
N LEU A 13 29.27 14.65 43.41
CA LEU A 13 28.87 13.48 42.61
C LEU A 13 27.37 13.19 42.67
N ALA A 14 26.57 13.91 43.44
CA ALA A 14 25.12 13.67 43.54
C ALA A 14 24.26 14.50 42.56
N CYS A 15 24.85 15.45 41.81
CA CYS A 15 24.12 16.27 40.83
C CYS A 15 24.21 15.79 39.37
N LEU A 16 24.97 14.73 39.07
CA LEU A 16 25.14 14.22 37.70
C LEU A 16 24.26 13.00 37.38
N PHE A 17 23.50 12.48 38.35
CA PHE A 17 22.58 11.35 38.14
C PHE A 17 21.10 11.75 38.04
N ALA A 18 20.76 13.01 38.14
CA ALA A 18 19.36 13.49 38.08
C ALA A 18 18.95 14.05 36.73
N LEU A 19 19.82 14.06 35.69
CA LEU A 19 19.50 14.56 34.36
C LEU A 19 19.36 13.48 33.25
N ALA A 20 19.46 12.20 33.61
CA ALA A 20 19.36 11.10 32.65
C ALA A 20 18.00 10.34 32.67
N ALA A 21 17.00 10.83 33.41
CA ALA A 21 15.69 10.18 33.53
C ALA A 21 14.53 10.96 32.93
N ALA A 22 14.80 11.90 32.00
CA ALA A 22 13.77 12.61 31.23
C ALA A 22 13.90 12.39 29.73
N ALA A 23 14.40 11.22 29.30
CA ALA A 23 14.03 10.68 27.99
C ALA A 23 12.62 10.12 28.15
N GLY A 24 11.61 11.01 28.14
CA GLY A 24 10.23 10.60 28.09
C GLY A 24 10.05 9.73 26.87
N CYS A 25 9.68 8.46 27.08
CA CYS A 25 8.95 7.69 26.09
C CYS A 25 7.82 8.61 25.60
N CYS A 26 7.98 9.17 24.42
CA CYS A 26 6.85 9.67 23.65
C CYS A 26 6.06 8.40 23.24
N GLN A 27 5.30 7.85 24.19
CA GLN A 27 4.22 6.94 23.86
C GLN A 27 3.29 7.78 23.01
N ALA A 28 3.22 7.47 21.71
CA ALA A 28 2.15 7.99 20.87
C ALA A 28 0.85 7.78 21.65
N ALA A 29 0.10 8.86 21.84
CA ALA A 29 -1.23 8.76 22.45
C ALA A 29 -2.00 7.69 21.67
N PRO A 30 -2.73 6.79 22.34
CA PRO A 30 -3.53 5.80 21.63
C PRO A 30 -4.41 6.57 20.63
N ALA A 31 -4.33 6.15 19.36
CA ALA A 31 -5.18 6.72 18.31
C ALA A 31 -6.62 6.75 18.84
N ALA A 32 -7.26 7.91 18.76
CA ALA A 32 -8.60 8.10 19.30
C ALA A 32 -9.48 6.94 18.87
N ASP A 33 -10.32 6.45 19.78
CA ASP A 33 -11.22 5.29 19.63
C ASP A 33 -12.35 5.55 18.59
N VAL A 34 -11.98 6.15 17.45
CA VAL A 34 -12.88 6.52 16.37
C VAL A 34 -12.85 5.39 15.33
N PRO A 35 -14.01 4.83 15.01
CA PRO A 35 -14.08 3.81 13.96
C PRO A 35 -13.57 4.31 12.62
N SER A 36 -12.80 3.47 11.93
CA SER A 36 -12.37 3.74 10.57
C SER A 36 -13.51 3.46 9.59
N LYS A 37 -13.61 4.30 8.56
CA LYS A 37 -14.69 4.20 7.58
C LYS A 37 -14.17 3.57 6.29
N VAL A 38 -14.87 2.54 5.83
CA VAL A 38 -14.71 1.96 4.51
C VAL A 38 -15.99 2.20 3.73
N PHE A 39 -15.93 3.05 2.74
CA PHE A 39 -17.05 3.34 1.84
C PHE A 39 -17.08 2.33 0.70
N PHE A 40 -18.25 1.87 0.30
CA PHE A 40 -18.40 0.98 -0.84
C PHE A 40 -19.65 1.28 -1.66
N THR A 41 -19.58 0.99 -2.95
CA THR A 41 -20.72 1.05 -3.86
C THR A 41 -20.74 -0.17 -4.76
N THR A 42 -21.90 -0.76 -4.95
CA THR A 42 -22.12 -1.95 -5.77
C THR A 42 -23.09 -1.59 -6.89
N ASP A 43 -22.70 -1.91 -8.14
CA ASP A 43 -23.56 -1.72 -9.30
C ASP A 43 -23.36 -2.90 -10.28
N ASN A 44 -24.38 -3.73 -10.44
CA ASN A 44 -24.33 -4.92 -11.30
C ASN A 44 -24.10 -4.57 -12.77
N ALA A 45 -24.40 -3.32 -13.19
CA ALA A 45 -24.10 -2.85 -14.56
C ALA A 45 -22.62 -2.48 -14.77
N SER A 46 -21.80 -2.55 -13.71
CA SER A 46 -20.34 -2.29 -13.79
C SER A 46 -19.59 -3.33 -14.62
N LEU A 47 -20.08 -4.58 -14.65
CA LEU A 47 -19.55 -5.66 -15.47
C LEU A 47 -20.61 -6.14 -16.47
N LYS A 48 -20.22 -6.22 -17.72
CA LYS A 48 -21.00 -6.84 -18.82
C LYS A 48 -20.58 -8.29 -19.01
N ALA A 49 -21.25 -8.99 -19.95
CA ALA A 49 -20.88 -10.34 -20.35
C ALA A 49 -19.38 -10.45 -20.67
N GLY A 50 -18.73 -11.52 -20.19
CA GLY A 50 -17.28 -11.71 -20.32
C GLY A 50 -16.44 -10.81 -19.41
N ARG A 51 -17.05 -10.24 -18.37
CA ARG A 51 -16.40 -9.31 -17.40
C ARG A 51 -15.85 -8.04 -18.04
N LEU A 52 -16.46 -7.58 -19.14
CA LEU A 52 -16.10 -6.30 -19.73
C LEU A 52 -16.59 -5.16 -18.82
N VAL A 53 -15.68 -4.31 -18.39
CA VAL A 53 -15.97 -3.20 -17.47
C VAL A 53 -16.73 -2.09 -18.19
N SER A 54 -17.78 -1.58 -17.56
CA SER A 54 -18.56 -0.45 -18.03
C SER A 54 -17.98 0.87 -17.48
N GLY A 55 -17.13 1.55 -18.27
CA GLY A 55 -16.43 2.75 -17.84
C GLY A 55 -17.36 3.86 -17.32
N SER A 56 -18.54 4.07 -17.92
CA SER A 56 -19.49 5.09 -17.45
C SER A 56 -20.13 4.75 -16.09
N VAL A 57 -20.35 3.46 -15.82
CA VAL A 57 -20.85 3.01 -14.51
C VAL A 57 -19.76 3.18 -13.46
N VAL A 58 -18.55 2.70 -13.76
CA VAL A 58 -17.38 2.82 -12.89
C VAL A 58 -17.04 4.28 -12.59
N GLN A 59 -17.15 5.18 -13.57
CA GLN A 59 -16.97 6.63 -13.34
C GLN A 59 -17.92 7.12 -12.23
N ARG A 60 -19.21 6.84 -12.33
CA ARG A 60 -20.17 7.24 -11.30
C ARG A 60 -19.87 6.62 -9.93
N MET A 61 -19.44 5.35 -9.91
CA MET A 61 -19.09 4.66 -8.67
C MET A 61 -17.90 5.36 -7.98
N VAL A 62 -16.83 5.65 -8.71
CA VAL A 62 -15.64 6.32 -8.18
C VAL A 62 -15.96 7.73 -7.71
N ASP A 63 -16.70 8.51 -8.51
CA ASP A 63 -17.08 9.88 -8.17
C ASP A 63 -17.83 9.94 -6.83
N ARG A 64 -18.83 9.08 -6.64
CA ARG A 64 -19.60 8.99 -5.40
C ARG A 64 -18.72 8.61 -4.21
N LEU A 65 -17.87 7.61 -4.39
CA LEU A 65 -16.98 7.15 -3.33
C LEU A 65 -16.04 8.25 -2.86
N VAL A 66 -15.42 8.98 -3.79
CA VAL A 66 -14.49 10.06 -3.45
C VAL A 66 -15.21 11.22 -2.77
N MET A 67 -16.40 11.60 -3.24
CA MET A 67 -17.22 12.62 -2.58
C MET A 67 -17.58 12.21 -1.14
N ARG A 68 -18.00 10.96 -0.92
CA ARG A 68 -18.35 10.46 0.42
C ARG A 68 -17.13 10.32 1.32
N ALA A 69 -16.01 9.79 0.82
CA ALA A 69 -14.78 9.63 1.60
C ALA A 69 -14.15 10.97 2.03
N THR A 70 -14.43 12.04 1.29
CA THR A 70 -13.93 13.39 1.59
C THR A 70 -14.97 14.30 2.25
N GLY A 71 -16.26 13.93 2.21
CA GLY A 71 -17.37 14.76 2.70
C GLY A 71 -17.59 16.02 1.85
N LYS A 72 -17.20 16.01 0.57
CA LYS A 72 -17.32 17.16 -0.34
C LYS A 72 -18.50 16.99 -1.28
N PRO A 73 -19.17 18.11 -1.64
CA PRO A 73 -20.40 18.06 -2.42
C PRO A 73 -20.19 17.86 -3.93
N THR A 74 -18.98 18.08 -4.44
CA THR A 74 -18.65 17.91 -5.86
C THR A 74 -17.36 17.11 -6.05
N VAL A 75 -17.24 16.44 -7.21
CA VAL A 75 -16.07 15.65 -7.59
C VAL A 75 -14.80 16.50 -7.57
N ALA A 76 -14.85 17.69 -8.17
CA ALA A 76 -13.73 18.60 -8.21
C ALA A 76 -13.25 19.03 -6.81
N GLU A 77 -14.18 19.37 -5.90
CA GLU A 77 -13.83 19.72 -4.53
C GLU A 77 -13.30 18.53 -3.74
N ALA A 78 -13.87 17.36 -3.96
CA ALA A 78 -13.40 16.12 -3.35
C ALA A 78 -11.94 15.87 -3.67
N TRP A 79 -11.58 15.89 -4.94
CA TRP A 79 -10.18 15.71 -5.36
C TRP A 79 -9.27 16.86 -4.90
N ARG A 80 -9.71 18.13 -4.96
CA ARG A 80 -8.93 19.27 -4.44
C ARG A 80 -8.68 19.21 -2.94
N SER A 81 -9.50 18.50 -2.18
CA SER A 81 -9.25 18.29 -0.74
C SER A 81 -8.14 17.28 -0.46
N LEU A 82 -7.80 16.44 -1.43
CA LEU A 82 -6.77 15.41 -1.34
C LEU A 82 -5.45 15.83 -1.98
N VAL A 83 -5.51 16.56 -3.09
CA VAL A 83 -4.34 16.96 -3.90
C VAL A 83 -4.46 18.41 -4.37
N ASN A 84 -3.35 19.04 -4.67
CA ASN A 84 -3.30 20.41 -5.18
C ASN A 84 -2.60 20.47 -6.54
N LYS A 85 -2.73 21.62 -7.25
CA LYS A 85 -2.18 21.80 -8.61
C LYS A 85 -0.66 21.71 -8.73
N LYS A 86 0.07 21.74 -7.61
CA LYS A 86 1.54 21.59 -7.60
C LYS A 86 1.96 20.13 -7.38
N ASP A 87 1.03 19.26 -7.00
CA ASP A 87 1.34 17.88 -6.75
C ASP A 87 1.59 17.11 -8.05
N ARG A 88 2.53 16.21 -7.99
CA ARG A 88 2.67 15.10 -8.94
C ARG A 88 1.94 13.90 -8.39
N VAL A 89 0.74 13.67 -8.92
CA VAL A 89 -0.18 12.68 -8.38
C VAL A 89 0.15 11.31 -8.96
N GLY A 90 0.56 10.40 -8.09
CA GLY A 90 0.75 9.01 -8.45
C GLY A 90 -0.52 8.19 -8.26
N ILE A 91 -0.83 7.32 -9.21
CA ILE A 91 -1.87 6.30 -9.11
C ILE A 91 -1.17 4.94 -9.13
N LYS A 92 -1.05 4.30 -7.96
CA LYS A 92 -0.40 2.99 -7.83
C LYS A 92 -1.42 1.89 -8.07
N VAL A 93 -1.22 1.12 -9.12
CA VAL A 93 -2.11 0.03 -9.52
C VAL A 93 -1.54 -1.34 -9.15
N ALA A 94 -2.37 -2.38 -9.12
CA ALA A 94 -1.98 -3.79 -8.98
C ALA A 94 -2.13 -4.49 -10.34
N ALA A 95 -1.06 -4.52 -11.14
CA ALA A 95 -1.13 -5.03 -12.50
C ALA A 95 -0.80 -6.53 -12.64
N SER A 96 -0.30 -7.19 -11.59
CA SER A 96 0.14 -8.60 -11.63
C SER A 96 -0.98 -9.59 -11.97
N GLY A 97 -2.24 -9.26 -11.65
CA GLY A 97 -3.42 -10.03 -12.05
C GLY A 97 -3.83 -9.89 -13.52
N GLY A 98 -3.10 -9.06 -14.29
CA GLY A 98 -3.40 -8.81 -15.70
C GLY A 98 -4.84 -8.29 -15.90
N PRO A 99 -5.50 -8.65 -17.04
CA PRO A 99 -6.86 -8.23 -17.33
C PRO A 99 -7.92 -9.01 -16.53
N VAL A 100 -7.52 -9.98 -15.72
CA VAL A 100 -8.42 -10.93 -15.05
C VAL A 100 -8.75 -10.49 -13.63
N SER A 101 -7.72 -10.14 -12.86
CA SER A 101 -7.84 -9.77 -11.45
C SER A 101 -6.90 -8.63 -11.05
N GLY A 102 -6.29 -7.96 -12.00
CA GLY A 102 -5.55 -6.72 -11.77
C GLY A 102 -6.49 -5.52 -11.65
N THR A 103 -5.94 -4.37 -11.30
CA THR A 103 -6.69 -3.10 -11.32
C THR A 103 -7.15 -2.78 -12.74
N ASN A 104 -8.44 -2.60 -12.94
CA ASN A 104 -9.02 -2.29 -14.24
C ASN A 104 -8.66 -0.87 -14.70
N PRO A 105 -8.23 -0.68 -15.96
CA PRO A 105 -7.96 0.65 -16.51
C PRO A 105 -9.13 1.63 -16.39
N GLU A 106 -10.37 1.17 -16.45
CA GLU A 106 -11.58 2.00 -16.31
C GLU A 106 -11.70 2.64 -14.94
N VAL A 107 -11.23 1.96 -13.87
CA VAL A 107 -11.19 2.54 -12.52
C VAL A 107 -10.14 3.66 -12.47
N VAL A 108 -8.99 3.45 -13.10
CA VAL A 108 -7.95 4.48 -13.21
C VAL A 108 -8.41 5.65 -14.07
N ASP A 109 -9.08 5.39 -15.18
CA ASP A 109 -9.64 6.42 -16.06
C ASP A 109 -10.66 7.31 -15.34
N ALA A 110 -11.46 6.72 -14.46
CA ALA A 110 -12.40 7.46 -13.61
C ALA A 110 -11.66 8.39 -12.63
N ILE A 111 -10.61 7.89 -11.99
CA ILE A 111 -9.75 8.70 -11.10
C ILE A 111 -9.10 9.85 -11.88
N VAL A 112 -8.53 9.56 -13.05
CA VAL A 112 -7.88 10.55 -13.92
C VAL A 112 -8.86 11.62 -14.38
N ALA A 113 -10.10 11.24 -14.71
CA ALA A 113 -11.15 12.20 -15.07
C ALA A 113 -11.47 13.16 -13.92
N GLY A 114 -11.66 12.63 -12.71
CA GLY A 114 -11.91 13.46 -11.53
C GLY A 114 -10.73 14.37 -11.16
N LEU A 115 -9.50 13.88 -11.25
CA LEU A 115 -8.28 14.70 -11.06
C LEU A 115 -8.20 15.82 -12.10
N SER A 116 -8.55 15.54 -13.36
CA SER A 116 -8.57 16.53 -14.44
C SER A 116 -9.63 17.59 -14.18
N GLU A 117 -10.82 17.23 -13.69
CA GLU A 117 -11.88 18.16 -13.26
C GLU A 117 -11.41 19.03 -12.09
N ALA A 118 -10.60 18.48 -11.18
CA ALA A 118 -9.97 19.25 -10.11
C ALA A 118 -8.88 20.21 -10.60
N GLY A 119 -8.47 20.10 -11.86
CA GLY A 119 -7.47 20.95 -12.51
C GLY A 119 -6.03 20.44 -12.43
N ILE A 120 -5.84 19.13 -12.20
CA ILE A 120 -4.54 18.46 -12.27
C ILE A 120 -4.26 18.13 -13.75
N PRO A 121 -3.18 18.66 -14.36
CA PRO A 121 -2.91 18.39 -15.77
C PRO A 121 -2.38 16.95 -15.97
N PRO A 122 -2.62 16.33 -17.14
CA PRO A 122 -2.15 14.98 -17.46
C PRO A 122 -0.65 14.76 -17.26
N SER A 123 0.16 15.81 -17.46
CA SER A 123 1.62 15.79 -17.25
C SER A 123 2.03 15.64 -15.78
N GLN A 124 1.11 15.82 -14.85
CA GLN A 124 1.32 15.64 -13.41
C GLN A 124 0.66 14.38 -12.86
N ILE A 125 0.00 13.58 -13.69
CA ILE A 125 -0.61 12.31 -13.30
C ILE A 125 0.29 11.18 -13.77
N ILE A 126 0.70 10.32 -12.84
CA ILE A 126 1.59 9.18 -13.08
C ILE A 126 0.89 7.90 -12.64
N VAL A 127 0.61 7.00 -13.58
CA VAL A 127 0.12 5.64 -13.30
C VAL A 127 1.31 4.70 -13.30
N TRP A 128 1.46 3.86 -12.27
CA TRP A 128 2.62 2.96 -12.23
C TRP A 128 2.37 1.65 -11.51
N ASP A 129 3.17 0.67 -11.88
CA ASP A 129 3.44 -0.55 -11.14
C ASP A 129 4.88 -1.01 -11.38
N ARG A 130 5.28 -2.13 -10.77
CA ARG A 130 6.66 -2.64 -10.87
C ARG A 130 7.03 -2.99 -12.29
N ASN A 131 6.23 -3.82 -12.97
CA ASN A 131 6.58 -4.43 -14.24
C ASN A 131 5.82 -3.81 -15.42
N LEU A 132 6.53 -3.37 -16.43
CA LEU A 132 5.92 -2.90 -17.67
C LEU A 132 5.08 -3.97 -18.36
N ARG A 133 5.56 -5.23 -18.37
CA ARG A 133 4.84 -6.34 -18.99
C ARG A 133 3.47 -6.54 -18.36
N ASP A 134 3.39 -6.49 -17.04
CA ASP A 134 2.13 -6.68 -16.30
C ASP A 134 1.17 -5.51 -16.56
N LEU A 135 1.69 -4.28 -16.60
CA LEU A 135 0.92 -3.08 -16.96
C LEU A 135 0.30 -3.21 -18.38
N ILE A 136 1.10 -3.60 -19.35
CA ILE A 136 0.59 -3.77 -20.73
C ILE A 136 -0.42 -4.91 -20.82
N ALA A 137 -0.17 -6.02 -20.13
CA ALA A 137 -1.11 -7.15 -20.07
C ALA A 137 -2.43 -6.77 -19.40
N ALA A 138 -2.41 -5.92 -18.38
CA ALA A 138 -3.60 -5.38 -17.70
C ALA A 138 -4.35 -4.33 -18.54
N GLY A 139 -3.84 -3.94 -19.72
CA GLY A 139 -4.51 -3.01 -20.64
C GLY A 139 -4.01 -1.57 -20.57
N TYR A 140 -3.02 -1.25 -19.71
CA TYR A 140 -2.44 0.09 -19.66
C TYR A 140 -1.58 0.37 -20.90
N ARG A 141 -1.66 1.60 -21.42
CA ARG A 141 -0.96 1.97 -22.65
C ARG A 141 -0.03 3.15 -22.43
N LYS A 142 1.12 3.14 -23.11
CA LYS A 142 2.10 4.24 -23.06
C LYS A 142 1.67 5.45 -23.87
N ASP A 143 0.95 5.23 -24.95
CA ASP A 143 0.68 6.25 -25.96
C ASP A 143 -0.75 6.78 -25.87
N GLY A 144 -0.93 8.10 -26.08
CA GLY A 144 -2.22 8.76 -26.16
C GLY A 144 -3.01 8.81 -24.86
N SER A 145 -2.38 8.55 -23.72
CA SER A 145 -3.03 8.51 -22.43
C SER A 145 -3.15 9.90 -21.79
N ARG A 146 -4.14 10.05 -20.95
CA ARG A 146 -4.37 11.24 -20.13
C ARG A 146 -3.47 11.26 -18.87
N TYR A 147 -2.42 10.43 -18.84
CA TYR A 147 -1.44 10.30 -17.76
C TYR A 147 -0.11 9.80 -18.30
N GLN A 148 0.92 9.84 -17.48
CA GLN A 148 2.21 9.23 -17.78
C GLN A 148 2.26 7.83 -17.20
N LEU A 149 2.55 6.81 -18.04
CA LEU A 149 2.78 5.45 -17.56
C LEU A 149 4.24 5.30 -17.13
N ARG A 150 4.46 4.74 -15.93
CA ARG A 150 5.78 4.45 -15.36
C ARG A 150 5.84 3.01 -14.91
N TRP A 151 7.05 2.49 -14.83
CA TRP A 151 7.38 1.21 -14.26
C TRP A 151 8.75 1.28 -13.59
N VAL A 152 9.06 0.31 -12.76
CA VAL A 152 10.36 0.24 -12.11
C VAL A 152 11.33 -0.49 -13.01
N ASP A 153 12.28 0.24 -13.60
CA ASP A 153 13.36 -0.37 -14.38
C ASP A 153 14.19 -1.27 -13.45
N PRO A 154 14.39 -2.57 -13.77
CA PRO A 154 15.07 -3.51 -12.89
C PRO A 154 16.54 -3.15 -12.65
N VAL A 155 17.11 -2.27 -13.48
CA VAL A 155 18.52 -1.88 -13.45
C VAL A 155 18.75 -0.51 -12.85
N LYS A 156 17.91 0.47 -13.20
CA LYS A 156 18.07 1.89 -12.87
C LYS A 156 16.88 2.45 -12.08
N GLY A 157 15.88 1.61 -11.80
CA GLY A 157 14.59 2.05 -11.28
C GLY A 157 14.58 2.34 -9.79
N TYR A 158 15.69 2.15 -9.06
CA TYR A 158 15.72 2.31 -7.61
C TYR A 158 16.66 3.43 -7.17
N ASP A 159 16.29 4.07 -6.07
CA ASP A 159 17.04 5.19 -5.50
C ASP A 159 18.01 4.71 -4.42
N ILE A 160 19.28 4.62 -4.74
CA ILE A 160 20.34 4.20 -3.81
C ILE A 160 20.51 5.13 -2.59
N LYS A 161 19.93 6.34 -2.64
CA LYS A 161 19.92 7.28 -1.51
C LYS A 161 18.71 7.11 -0.60
N SER A 162 17.72 6.33 -1.02
CA SER A 162 16.45 6.10 -0.30
C SER A 162 16.33 4.65 0.12
N GLN A 163 16.85 4.36 1.31
CA GLN A 163 16.93 3.01 1.87
C GLN A 163 15.81 2.77 2.86
N VAL A 164 15.26 1.55 2.83
CA VAL A 164 14.36 1.06 3.88
C VAL A 164 15.11 0.91 5.19
N THR A 165 14.55 1.44 6.23
CA THR A 165 15.14 1.47 7.57
C THR A 165 14.63 0.38 8.52
N ALA A 166 13.73 -0.49 8.07
CA ALA A 166 13.20 -1.59 8.86
C ALA A 166 14.31 -2.45 9.47
N PRO A 167 14.49 -2.47 10.80
CA PRO A 167 15.75 -2.84 11.43
C PRO A 167 15.95 -4.35 11.61
N LEU A 168 14.90 -5.15 11.57
CA LEU A 168 14.89 -6.52 12.08
C LEU A 168 15.40 -7.57 11.07
N LEU A 169 15.71 -7.16 9.86
CA LEU A 169 16.10 -8.11 8.81
C LEU A 169 17.57 -8.46 8.89
N GLY A 170 17.82 -9.72 9.04
CA GLY A 170 19.16 -10.28 9.07
C GLY A 170 20.03 -9.80 7.90
N LYS A 171 21.35 -10.02 8.03
CA LYS A 171 22.35 -9.49 7.11
C LYS A 171 22.34 -10.13 5.72
N LEU A 172 21.73 -11.28 5.55
CA LEU A 172 21.81 -12.10 4.33
C LEU A 172 20.44 -12.39 3.78
N ILE A 173 20.16 -11.85 2.59
CA ILE A 173 18.84 -11.94 2.00
C ILE A 173 18.96 -11.97 0.49
N TRP A 174 18.13 -12.81 -0.14
CA TRP A 174 18.04 -12.89 -1.59
C TRP A 174 17.67 -11.54 -2.17
N GLY A 175 18.53 -11.04 -3.05
CA GLY A 175 18.23 -9.85 -3.84
C GLY A 175 17.39 -10.17 -5.07
N ASP A 176 16.78 -9.16 -5.65
CA ASP A 176 16.23 -9.26 -7.00
C ASP A 176 17.39 -9.39 -7.98
N SER A 177 17.29 -10.36 -8.87
CA SER A 177 18.32 -10.67 -9.87
C SER A 177 18.79 -9.41 -10.63
N GLY A 178 20.08 -9.23 -10.70
CA GLY A 178 20.72 -8.14 -11.44
C GLY A 178 20.78 -6.79 -10.73
N PHE A 179 20.15 -6.65 -9.56
CA PHE A 179 20.09 -5.37 -8.86
C PHE A 179 21.22 -5.11 -7.86
N GLY A 180 21.69 -6.16 -7.17
CA GLY A 180 22.66 -6.04 -6.07
C GLY A 180 23.96 -5.30 -6.41
N ASN A 181 24.47 -5.43 -7.64
CA ASN A 181 25.69 -4.73 -8.07
C ASN A 181 25.49 -3.24 -8.37
N LYS A 182 24.25 -2.80 -8.58
CA LYS A 182 23.92 -1.44 -9.06
C LYS A 182 23.48 -0.51 -7.97
N SER A 183 23.04 -1.05 -6.85
CA SER A 183 22.65 -0.30 -5.65
C SER A 183 23.83 0.12 -4.78
N GLY A 184 25.06 -0.20 -5.18
CA GLY A 184 26.25 0.00 -4.34
C GLY A 184 26.34 -0.97 -3.15
N THR A 185 25.47 -1.97 -3.10
CA THR A 185 25.47 -2.99 -2.05
C THR A 185 26.54 -4.04 -2.39
N ARG A 186 27.32 -4.44 -1.38
CA ARG A 186 28.27 -5.54 -1.54
C ARG A 186 27.47 -6.83 -1.72
N VAL A 187 27.61 -7.44 -2.88
CA VAL A 187 27.02 -8.72 -3.22
C VAL A 187 27.97 -9.83 -2.82
N VAL A 188 27.46 -10.86 -2.17
CA VAL A 188 28.22 -12.05 -1.81
C VAL A 188 27.51 -13.24 -2.45
N ASP A 189 28.21 -13.93 -3.32
CA ASP A 189 27.81 -15.25 -3.82
C ASP A 189 28.18 -16.32 -2.79
N PHE A 190 27.24 -16.61 -1.91
CA PHE A 190 27.46 -17.49 -0.77
C PHE A 190 27.45 -18.99 -1.12
N LEU A 191 26.80 -19.33 -2.22
CA LEU A 191 26.52 -20.72 -2.59
C LEU A 191 27.20 -21.14 -3.90
N GLY A 192 27.92 -20.23 -4.54
CA GLY A 192 28.52 -20.49 -5.88
C GLY A 192 27.44 -20.73 -6.96
N THR A 193 26.22 -20.28 -6.71
CA THR A 193 25.04 -20.46 -7.60
C THR A 193 24.81 -19.27 -8.52
N GLY A 194 25.62 -18.22 -8.40
CA GLY A 194 25.41 -16.95 -9.10
C GLY A 194 24.32 -16.07 -8.47
N ASP A 195 23.73 -16.50 -7.34
CA ASP A 195 22.70 -15.78 -6.68
C ASP A 195 23.24 -14.57 -5.90
N GLN A 196 22.61 -13.42 -6.09
CA GLN A 196 23.03 -12.18 -5.47
C GLN A 196 22.29 -11.94 -4.16
N LEU A 197 23.04 -11.70 -3.09
CA LEU A 197 22.54 -11.43 -1.76
C LEU A 197 22.78 -9.98 -1.36
N SER A 198 21.78 -9.33 -0.77
CA SER A 198 21.91 -7.97 -0.26
C SER A 198 21.23 -7.83 1.10
N SER A 199 21.85 -7.06 1.99
CA SER A 199 21.25 -6.67 3.29
C SER A 199 20.43 -5.40 3.22
N LYS A 200 20.34 -4.76 2.03
CA LYS A 200 19.67 -3.47 1.83
C LYS A 200 18.49 -3.62 0.90
N SER A 201 17.52 -2.74 1.08
CA SER A 201 16.41 -2.53 0.15
C SER A 201 16.23 -1.05 -0.12
N TYR A 202 15.99 -0.72 -1.39
CA TYR A 202 15.87 0.65 -1.84
C TYR A 202 14.50 0.88 -2.48
N TYR A 203 13.96 2.09 -2.25
CA TYR A 203 12.70 2.50 -2.87
C TYR A 203 12.87 2.78 -4.37
N SER A 204 11.79 2.55 -5.11
CA SER A 204 11.74 2.91 -6.53
C SER A 204 11.89 4.42 -6.74
N ASN A 205 12.51 4.80 -7.85
CA ASN A 205 12.64 6.21 -8.25
C ASN A 205 11.26 6.87 -8.43
N VAL A 206 10.25 6.12 -8.90
CA VAL A 206 8.89 6.65 -9.03
C VAL A 206 8.38 7.12 -7.67
N LEU A 207 8.50 6.26 -6.64
CA LEU A 207 8.04 6.58 -5.29
C LEU A 207 8.88 7.68 -4.64
N SER A 208 10.22 7.60 -4.73
CA SER A 208 11.12 8.52 -4.02
C SER A 208 11.23 9.90 -4.66
N LYS A 209 11.16 10.00 -6.00
CA LYS A 209 11.49 11.23 -6.76
C LYS A 209 10.36 11.76 -7.61
N GLU A 210 9.44 10.89 -8.09
CA GLU A 210 8.51 11.31 -9.13
C GLU A 210 7.13 11.69 -8.59
N VAL A 211 6.68 11.19 -7.44
CA VAL A 211 5.34 11.44 -6.91
C VAL A 211 5.38 12.15 -5.55
N THR A 212 4.45 13.09 -5.35
CA THR A 212 4.30 13.83 -4.09
C THR A 212 3.06 13.39 -3.30
N LYS A 213 1.99 13.00 -4.00
CA LYS A 213 0.76 12.43 -3.45
C LYS A 213 0.37 11.18 -4.21
N ILE A 214 -0.23 10.23 -3.52
CA ILE A 214 -0.54 8.91 -4.06
C ILE A 214 -1.99 8.55 -3.80
N ILE A 215 -2.65 8.08 -4.86
CA ILE A 215 -3.89 7.34 -4.80
C ILE A 215 -3.52 5.87 -5.00
N ASN A 216 -3.75 5.06 -3.98
CA ASN A 216 -3.44 3.65 -4.02
C ASN A 216 -4.64 2.87 -4.53
N VAL A 217 -4.46 2.10 -5.61
CA VAL A 217 -5.55 1.38 -6.29
C VAL A 217 -5.23 -0.12 -6.37
N PRO A 218 -5.26 -0.84 -5.22
CA PRO A 218 -5.12 -2.29 -5.22
C PRO A 218 -6.34 -2.96 -5.84
N SER A 219 -6.18 -4.21 -6.29
CA SER A 219 -7.30 -5.09 -6.64
C SER A 219 -7.69 -5.98 -5.45
N LEU A 220 -8.96 -6.38 -5.37
CA LEU A 220 -9.45 -7.31 -4.34
C LEU A 220 -9.05 -8.74 -4.71
N ALA A 221 -7.86 -9.12 -4.32
CA ALA A 221 -7.29 -10.42 -4.60
C ALA A 221 -6.53 -10.99 -3.40
N ASP A 222 -6.47 -12.32 -3.32
CA ASP A 222 -5.59 -13.00 -2.39
C ASP A 222 -4.12 -12.86 -2.79
N SER A 223 -3.23 -13.27 -1.91
CA SER A 223 -1.80 -13.35 -2.18
C SER A 223 -1.17 -14.49 -1.37
N PHE A 224 -0.49 -15.40 -2.04
CA PHE A 224 0.30 -16.43 -1.33
C PHE A 224 1.51 -15.84 -0.58
N LEU A 225 1.81 -14.57 -0.80
CA LEU A 225 2.93 -13.87 -0.16
C LEU A 225 2.51 -13.18 1.14
N THR A 226 1.27 -12.68 1.22
CA THR A 226 0.82 -11.78 2.29
C THR A 226 -0.64 -12.00 2.71
N GLY A 227 -1.27 -13.06 2.24
CA GLY A 227 -2.71 -13.33 2.43
C GLY A 227 -3.59 -12.44 1.54
N VAL A 228 -3.39 -11.14 1.58
CA VAL A 228 -4.14 -10.14 0.78
C VAL A 228 -3.18 -9.35 -0.10
N ASN A 229 -3.53 -9.18 -1.37
CA ASN A 229 -2.87 -8.24 -2.30
C ASN A 229 -3.53 -6.86 -2.17
N GLY A 230 -3.53 -6.32 -0.95
CA GLY A 230 -4.27 -5.13 -0.56
C GLY A 230 -3.47 -3.84 -0.58
N ALA A 231 -3.93 -2.87 0.19
CA ALA A 231 -3.39 -1.51 0.22
C ALA A 231 -1.93 -1.47 0.67
N LEU A 232 -1.58 -2.14 1.78
CA LEU A 232 -0.22 -2.14 2.28
C LEU A 232 0.72 -2.88 1.33
N ALA A 233 0.34 -4.09 0.92
CA ALA A 233 1.17 -4.91 0.04
C ALA A 233 1.40 -4.24 -1.33
N ASN A 234 0.37 -3.60 -1.90
CA ASN A 234 0.47 -2.87 -3.16
C ASN A 234 1.40 -1.67 -3.09
N MET A 235 1.49 -1.00 -1.95
CA MET A 235 2.42 0.12 -1.77
C MET A 235 3.83 -0.32 -1.43
N VAL A 236 4.00 -1.37 -0.63
CA VAL A 236 5.31 -1.79 -0.12
C VAL A 236 6.08 -2.61 -1.14
N LEU A 237 5.55 -3.77 -1.54
CA LEU A 237 6.34 -4.78 -2.25
C LEU A 237 6.78 -4.34 -3.66
N PRO A 238 5.92 -3.79 -4.51
CA PRO A 238 6.33 -3.39 -5.87
C PRO A 238 7.30 -2.21 -5.91
N ASN A 239 7.41 -1.45 -4.83
CA ASN A 239 8.27 -0.27 -4.75
C ASN A 239 9.65 -0.54 -4.16
N LEU A 240 9.96 -1.78 -3.82
CA LEU A 240 11.25 -2.18 -3.25
C LEU A 240 12.01 -3.13 -4.16
N ASP A 241 13.34 -3.05 -4.16
CA ASP A 241 14.20 -4.02 -4.85
C ASP A 241 14.18 -5.40 -4.18
N ASN A 242 14.71 -5.56 -3.03
CA ASN A 242 14.82 -6.83 -2.29
C ASN A 242 13.53 -7.20 -1.52
N TRP A 243 12.36 -7.05 -2.12
CA TRP A 243 11.08 -7.23 -1.43
C TRP A 243 10.80 -8.67 -0.97
N ARG A 244 11.34 -9.71 -1.64
CA ARG A 244 11.08 -11.12 -1.32
C ARG A 244 11.49 -11.50 0.10
N ARG A 245 12.47 -10.83 0.66
CA ARG A 245 12.91 -11.05 2.03
C ARG A 245 11.82 -10.75 3.07
N PHE A 246 10.87 -9.88 2.74
CA PHE A 246 9.81 -9.47 3.63
C PHE A 246 8.60 -10.42 3.64
N THR A 247 8.51 -11.31 2.64
CA THR A 247 7.32 -12.15 2.43
C THR A 247 7.55 -13.65 2.63
N ARG A 248 8.73 -14.04 3.15
CA ARG A 248 9.04 -15.45 3.39
C ARG A 248 8.20 -16.03 4.54
N ALA A 249 7.80 -17.29 4.39
CA ALA A 249 7.22 -18.04 5.48
C ALA A 249 8.22 -18.15 6.65
N PRO A 250 7.77 -18.10 7.92
CA PRO A 250 6.38 -18.03 8.37
C PRO A 250 5.82 -16.60 8.50
N PHE A 251 6.58 -15.57 8.10
CA PHE A 251 6.25 -14.17 8.37
C PHE A 251 5.16 -13.61 7.46
N TYR A 252 5.13 -13.99 6.17
CA TYR A 252 4.13 -13.53 5.20
C TYR A 252 3.90 -12.01 5.19
N GLY A 253 4.97 -11.23 5.41
CA GLY A 253 4.89 -9.77 5.49
C GLY A 253 4.86 -9.19 6.90
N ASP A 254 4.64 -9.99 7.93
CA ASP A 254 4.62 -9.53 9.31
C ASP A 254 6.03 -9.45 9.92
N PRO A 255 6.39 -8.39 10.66
CA PRO A 255 5.73 -7.08 10.78
C PRO A 255 6.09 -6.09 9.67
N TYR A 256 6.84 -6.54 8.67
CA TYR A 256 7.56 -5.70 7.70
C TYR A 256 6.66 -4.82 6.83
N LEU A 257 5.48 -5.31 6.44
CA LEU A 257 4.53 -4.48 5.69
C LEU A 257 4.12 -3.25 6.49
N ALA A 258 3.87 -3.42 7.79
CA ALA A 258 3.53 -2.34 8.69
C ALA A 258 4.70 -1.36 8.88
N GLU A 259 5.89 -1.87 9.21
CA GLU A 259 7.08 -1.05 9.44
C GLU A 259 7.48 -0.24 8.20
N ILE A 260 7.43 -0.83 7.01
CA ILE A 260 7.81 -0.16 5.77
C ILE A 260 6.71 0.82 5.33
N TYR A 261 5.44 0.47 5.50
CA TYR A 261 4.34 1.39 5.19
C TYR A 261 4.35 2.63 6.09
N ALA A 262 4.79 2.49 7.34
CA ALA A 262 4.92 3.60 8.29
C ALA A 262 6.01 4.62 7.90
N ASP A 263 6.93 4.25 6.99
CA ASP A 263 7.92 5.20 6.50
C ASP A 263 7.23 6.38 5.80
N ALA A 264 7.66 7.60 6.12
CA ALA A 264 7.16 8.84 5.51
C ALA A 264 7.21 8.83 3.97
N MET A 265 8.11 8.03 3.39
CA MET A 265 8.20 7.81 1.95
C MET A 265 6.90 7.26 1.34
N ILE A 266 6.14 6.49 2.11
CA ILE A 266 4.84 5.91 1.71
C ILE A 266 3.71 6.62 2.45
N HIS A 267 3.70 6.55 3.79
CA HIS A 267 2.59 6.98 4.63
C HIS A 267 2.16 8.42 4.36
N ASP A 268 3.09 9.37 4.29
CA ASP A 268 2.76 10.79 4.14
C ASP A 268 2.30 11.16 2.73
N LYS A 269 2.52 10.27 1.76
CA LYS A 269 2.12 10.50 0.37
C LYS A 269 0.75 9.89 0.03
N VAL A 270 0.37 8.77 0.65
CA VAL A 270 -0.91 8.10 0.35
C VAL A 270 -2.07 8.90 0.96
N VAL A 271 -2.94 9.41 0.10
CA VAL A 271 -4.08 10.27 0.52
C VAL A 271 -5.41 9.54 0.51
N LEU A 272 -5.53 8.50 -0.32
CA LEU A 272 -6.74 7.69 -0.47
C LEU A 272 -6.38 6.32 -1.05
N THR A 273 -7.04 5.28 -0.56
CA THR A 273 -7.06 3.96 -1.19
C THR A 273 -8.42 3.75 -1.85
N ILE A 274 -8.42 3.36 -3.12
CA ILE A 274 -9.60 2.93 -3.87
C ILE A 274 -9.34 1.51 -4.32
N MET A 275 -9.97 0.53 -3.67
CA MET A 275 -9.78 -0.88 -4.01
C MET A 275 -10.76 -1.29 -5.12
N ASP A 276 -10.19 -1.75 -6.24
CA ASP A 276 -10.95 -2.35 -7.31
C ASP A 276 -11.40 -3.76 -6.91
N GLY A 277 -12.66 -3.88 -6.56
CA GLY A 277 -13.32 -5.13 -6.21
C GLY A 277 -14.43 -5.50 -7.18
N LEU A 278 -14.40 -5.02 -8.42
CA LEU A 278 -15.36 -5.43 -9.44
C LEU A 278 -15.36 -6.95 -9.63
N VAL A 279 -14.15 -7.52 -9.67
CA VAL A 279 -13.90 -8.96 -9.62
C VAL A 279 -13.07 -9.25 -8.37
N LEU A 280 -13.46 -10.28 -7.62
CA LEU A 280 -12.74 -10.79 -6.47
C LEU A 280 -12.03 -12.08 -6.86
N GLN A 281 -10.72 -12.16 -6.66
CA GLN A 281 -9.95 -13.40 -6.78
C GLN A 281 -9.63 -13.94 -5.40
N TYR A 282 -10.21 -15.11 -5.04
CA TYR A 282 -10.11 -15.63 -3.69
C TYR A 282 -9.02 -16.69 -3.48
N ALA A 283 -8.35 -17.15 -4.55
CA ALA A 283 -7.21 -18.07 -4.45
C ALA A 283 -6.26 -17.95 -5.65
N GLY A 284 -4.98 -18.27 -5.43
CA GLY A 284 -3.94 -18.33 -6.46
C GLY A 284 -3.31 -16.99 -6.81
N GLY A 285 -3.65 -15.91 -6.10
CA GLY A 285 -3.05 -14.59 -6.28
C GLY A 285 -1.61 -14.48 -5.76
N PRO A 286 -0.91 -13.41 -6.11
CA PRO A 286 -1.38 -12.19 -6.80
C PRO A 286 -1.45 -12.27 -8.34
N PHE A 287 -1.12 -13.41 -8.94
CA PHE A 287 -1.22 -13.60 -10.39
C PHE A 287 -2.65 -14.03 -10.78
N ALA A 288 -3.02 -13.79 -12.04
CA ALA A 288 -4.33 -14.18 -12.55
C ALA A 288 -4.59 -15.68 -12.39
N ASN A 289 -5.71 -16.03 -11.76
CA ASN A 289 -6.20 -17.40 -11.67
C ASN A 289 -7.69 -17.47 -11.97
N PRO A 290 -8.08 -17.71 -13.23
CA PRO A 290 -9.49 -17.71 -13.65
C PRO A 290 -10.38 -18.71 -12.94
N GLY A 291 -9.82 -19.77 -12.32
CA GLY A 291 -10.57 -20.78 -11.58
C GLY A 291 -11.10 -20.31 -10.22
N PHE A 292 -10.67 -19.15 -9.73
CA PHE A 292 -11.02 -18.67 -8.39
C PHE A 292 -11.52 -17.22 -8.40
N LEU A 293 -12.42 -16.89 -9.32
CA LEU A 293 -12.95 -15.54 -9.50
C LEU A 293 -14.45 -15.50 -9.14
N LEU A 294 -14.85 -14.44 -8.47
CA LEU A 294 -16.24 -14.07 -8.23
C LEU A 294 -16.50 -12.67 -8.79
N ASP A 295 -17.63 -12.50 -9.48
CA ASP A 295 -18.13 -11.19 -9.87
C ASP A 295 -18.70 -10.50 -8.63
N ASN A 296 -18.06 -9.44 -8.17
CA ASN A 296 -18.40 -8.76 -6.93
C ASN A 296 -18.98 -7.35 -7.17
N PHE A 297 -18.86 -6.79 -8.37
CA PHE A 297 -19.48 -5.55 -8.83
C PHE A 297 -19.28 -4.35 -7.92
N THR A 298 -18.27 -4.35 -7.05
CA THR A 298 -18.12 -3.39 -5.96
C THR A 298 -16.77 -2.70 -6.02
N ILE A 299 -16.76 -1.40 -5.77
CA ILE A 299 -15.55 -0.61 -5.53
C ILE A 299 -15.60 -0.11 -4.09
N TYR A 300 -14.44 -0.11 -3.44
CA TYR A 300 -14.27 0.31 -2.05
C TYR A 300 -13.34 1.51 -1.97
N ALA A 301 -13.53 2.40 -0.98
CA ALA A 301 -12.63 3.51 -0.72
C ALA A 301 -12.44 3.73 0.77
N SER A 302 -11.22 3.98 1.20
CA SER A 302 -10.89 4.34 2.58
C SER A 302 -9.66 5.22 2.64
N ARG A 303 -9.61 6.08 3.65
CA ARG A 303 -8.37 6.79 4.04
C ARG A 303 -7.53 5.98 5.02
N ASP A 304 -8.11 4.93 5.59
CA ASP A 304 -7.44 3.97 6.45
C ASP A 304 -7.04 2.73 5.63
N PRO A 305 -5.73 2.54 5.35
CA PRO A 305 -5.25 1.43 4.53
C PRO A 305 -5.34 0.08 5.25
N VAL A 306 -5.32 0.06 6.58
CA VAL A 306 -5.41 -1.16 7.38
C VAL A 306 -6.86 -1.65 7.42
N ALA A 307 -7.82 -0.73 7.61
CA ALA A 307 -9.24 -1.06 7.65
C ALA A 307 -9.73 -1.66 6.32
N ILE A 308 -9.30 -1.10 5.17
CA ILE A 308 -9.70 -1.63 3.86
C ILE A 308 -9.06 -3.00 3.60
N ASP A 309 -7.84 -3.25 4.08
CA ASP A 309 -7.20 -4.57 3.97
C ASP A 309 -7.80 -5.60 4.92
N ALA A 310 -8.16 -5.21 6.14
CA ALA A 310 -8.88 -6.08 7.08
C ALA A 310 -10.27 -6.48 6.54
N MET A 311 -11.00 -5.55 5.93
CA MET A 311 -12.23 -5.83 5.22
C MET A 311 -11.98 -6.80 4.06
N ALA A 312 -10.96 -6.56 3.24
CA ALA A 312 -10.60 -7.43 2.11
C ALA A 312 -10.26 -8.85 2.56
N ALA A 313 -9.51 -9.01 3.66
CA ALA A 313 -9.18 -10.32 4.23
C ALA A 313 -10.44 -11.12 4.58
N ARG A 314 -11.43 -10.49 5.20
CA ARG A 314 -12.72 -11.14 5.54
C ARG A 314 -13.49 -11.55 4.30
N LEU A 315 -13.63 -10.68 3.31
CA LEU A 315 -14.32 -11.02 2.06
C LEU A 315 -13.66 -12.17 1.32
N LEU A 316 -12.34 -12.23 1.34
CA LEU A 316 -11.59 -13.35 0.76
C LEU A 316 -11.84 -14.65 1.53
N ASP A 317 -11.84 -14.64 2.85
CA ASP A 317 -12.13 -15.84 3.66
C ASP A 317 -13.58 -16.30 3.48
N GLU A 318 -14.54 -15.40 3.41
CA GLU A 318 -15.93 -15.71 3.08
C GLU A 318 -16.06 -16.39 1.70
N ALA A 319 -15.35 -15.87 0.69
CA ALA A 319 -15.35 -16.44 -0.65
C ALA A 319 -14.64 -17.81 -0.72
N ARG A 320 -13.66 -18.08 0.14
CA ARG A 320 -12.90 -19.33 0.22
C ARG A 320 -13.67 -20.46 0.91
N SER A 321 -14.53 -20.11 1.87
CA SER A 321 -15.27 -21.05 2.71
C SER A 321 -16.09 -22.10 1.94
N PRO A 322 -16.88 -21.76 0.90
CA PRO A 322 -17.63 -22.74 0.13
C PRO A 322 -16.75 -23.75 -0.59
N SER A 323 -15.55 -23.36 -0.98
CA SER A 323 -14.55 -24.22 -1.64
C SER A 323 -13.68 -25.00 -0.66
N LYS A 324 -13.92 -24.89 0.65
CA LYS A 324 -13.13 -25.54 1.72
C LYS A 324 -11.63 -25.21 1.66
N LEU A 325 -11.28 -24.02 1.16
CA LEU A 325 -9.90 -23.56 1.15
C LEU A 325 -9.49 -23.06 2.54
N PRO A 326 -8.22 -23.20 2.94
CA PRO A 326 -7.73 -22.66 4.21
C PRO A 326 -7.96 -21.17 4.32
N ALA A 327 -8.28 -20.68 5.52
CA ALA A 327 -8.36 -19.24 5.78
C ALA A 327 -7.00 -18.56 5.55
N ILE A 328 -7.02 -17.29 5.14
CA ILE A 328 -5.81 -16.49 4.95
C ILE A 328 -5.35 -15.79 6.22
N ALA A 329 -6.14 -15.80 7.30
CA ALA A 329 -5.82 -15.15 8.56
C ALA A 329 -4.39 -15.42 9.09
N PRO A 330 -3.82 -16.64 9.00
CA PRO A 330 -2.44 -16.88 9.40
C PRO A 330 -1.40 -16.11 8.58
N MET A 331 -1.76 -15.64 7.40
CA MET A 331 -0.89 -14.87 6.50
C MET A 331 -1.12 -13.36 6.57
N THR A 332 -2.04 -12.89 7.44
CA THR A 332 -2.40 -11.47 7.57
C THR A 332 -2.10 -10.91 8.96
N LEU A 333 -1.21 -11.53 9.73
CA LEU A 333 -0.80 -11.06 11.05
C LEU A 333 -0.23 -9.64 11.03
N TRP A 334 0.33 -9.21 9.91
CA TRP A 334 0.79 -7.84 9.70
C TRP A 334 -0.32 -6.78 9.82
N LEU A 335 -1.61 -7.15 9.75
CA LEU A 335 -2.72 -6.23 10.05
C LEU A 335 -2.70 -5.80 11.52
N GLU A 336 -2.46 -6.73 12.44
CA GLU A 336 -2.33 -6.41 13.86
C GLU A 336 -1.08 -5.56 14.14
N SER A 337 0.04 -5.88 13.48
CA SER A 337 1.26 -5.06 13.56
C SER A 337 1.04 -3.65 13.03
N ALA A 338 0.28 -3.49 11.93
CA ALA A 338 -0.08 -2.19 11.37
C ALA A 338 -1.03 -1.41 12.28
N HIS A 339 -1.99 -2.09 12.91
CA HIS A 339 -2.86 -1.49 13.92
C HIS A 339 -2.06 -1.01 15.14
N ALA A 340 -1.16 -1.85 15.65
CA ALA A 340 -0.29 -1.52 16.77
C ALA A 340 0.67 -0.35 16.45
N ALA A 341 1.09 -0.22 15.20
CA ALA A 341 1.89 0.90 14.71
C ALA A 341 1.07 2.19 14.49
N GLY A 342 -0.24 2.19 14.73
CA GLY A 342 -1.11 3.35 14.56
C GLY A 342 -1.43 3.72 13.11
N LEU A 343 -1.26 2.80 12.16
CA LEU A 343 -1.50 3.02 10.74
C LEU A 343 -2.99 2.94 10.36
N GLY A 344 -3.82 2.37 11.24
CA GLY A 344 -5.25 2.21 11.05
C GLY A 344 -5.86 1.12 11.92
N ASN A 345 -7.12 0.78 11.68
CA ASN A 345 -7.85 -0.21 12.45
C ASN A 345 -7.92 -1.57 11.74
N ALA A 346 -7.42 -2.62 12.41
CA ALA A 346 -7.54 -4.01 11.97
C ALA A 346 -8.81 -4.71 12.52
N LYS A 347 -9.35 -4.23 13.63
CA LYS A 347 -10.45 -4.86 14.36
C LYS A 347 -11.80 -4.56 13.72
N GLU A 348 -12.62 -5.59 13.56
CA GLU A 348 -13.91 -5.50 12.89
C GLU A 348 -14.87 -4.51 13.55
N ASP A 349 -14.94 -4.55 14.89
CA ASP A 349 -15.78 -3.64 15.70
C ASP A 349 -15.36 -2.16 15.61
N LYS A 350 -14.18 -1.90 15.03
CA LYS A 350 -13.63 -0.57 14.79
C LYS A 350 -13.66 -0.18 13.30
N ILE A 351 -14.34 -0.93 12.46
CA ILE A 351 -14.47 -0.65 11.02
C ILE A 351 -15.94 -0.50 10.65
N GLU A 352 -16.32 0.71 10.27
CA GLU A 352 -17.65 1.04 9.80
C GLU A 352 -17.74 0.90 8.28
N MET A 353 -18.53 -0.07 7.79
CA MET A 353 -18.82 -0.27 6.38
C MET A 353 -19.97 0.63 5.95
N ILE A 354 -19.72 1.60 5.08
CA ILE A 354 -20.72 2.59 4.64
C ILE A 354 -21.08 2.38 3.18
N ARG A 355 -22.31 1.94 2.92
CA ARG A 355 -22.80 1.83 1.54
C ARG A 355 -23.11 3.23 0.99
N VAL A 356 -22.64 3.48 -0.22
CA VAL A 356 -22.91 4.71 -0.97
C VAL A 356 -23.90 4.39 -2.08
N SER A 357 -25.13 4.86 -1.95
CA SER A 357 -26.23 4.72 -2.92
C SER A 357 -26.53 6.04 -3.63
N ASP A 358 -27.33 5.97 -4.70
CA ASP A 358 -27.78 7.15 -5.46
C ASP A 358 -28.59 8.16 -4.65
N ASP A 359 -29.31 7.68 -3.63
CA ASP A 359 -30.27 8.48 -2.87
C ASP A 359 -29.62 9.44 -1.86
N GLY A 360 -28.32 9.34 -1.65
CA GLY A 360 -27.59 10.14 -0.65
C GLY A 360 -26.93 11.43 -1.18
N LEU A 361 -27.13 11.78 -2.44
CA LEU A 361 -26.55 12.97 -3.09
C LEU A 361 -27.61 14.04 -3.49
N ARG A 362 -28.85 13.95 -2.93
CA ARG A 362 -29.87 14.99 -3.09
C ARG A 362 -29.84 15.98 -1.95
#